data_8c8a1326d7ecbf2fac80c3eb4c09ad85
#
_entry.id   8c8a1326d7ecbf2fac80c3eb4c09ad85
#
_cell.length_a   1.000
_cell.length_b   1.000
_cell.length_c   1.000
_cell.angle_alpha   90.00
_cell.angle_beta   90.00
_cell.angle_gamma   90.00
#
_symmetry.space_group_name_H-M   'P 1'
#
loop_
_entity.id
_entity.type
_entity.pdbx_description
1 polymer ?
#
loop_
_entity_poly.entity_id
_entity_poly.type
_entity_poly.pdbx_seq_one_letter_code
_entity_poly.pdbx_strand_id
1 'polypeptide(L)'
;MLLWFLAVPFCLGLPFQIGRKKEDCRFSYTMLAGAGTMMGLFEFLAVPMILTKQPYSRLILIYGVLLGVLSVLGLALGRGQILAVSVERIKVFRHLPWTGVAAGVLILVQAAAYVAGMMTDLDDSLYVGAAVTAQYTDQMYTISALTGKAVNSLPARYCLSPFPMLLGFLSSATGFSPSVMAHTIEPVFFVALAY
;
A
#
# COMPACT_ATOMS: atom_id res chain seq x y z
N MET A 1 -8.10 -3.47 7.85
CA MET A 1 -8.12 -3.34 6.38
C MET A 1 -8.51 -1.95 5.92
N LEU A 2 -9.74 -1.47 6.17
CA LEU A 2 -10.19 -0.12 5.75
C LEU A 2 -9.26 1.01 6.22
N LEU A 3 -8.70 0.90 7.43
CA LEU A 3 -7.75 1.88 7.94
C LEU A 3 -6.54 2.06 7.01
N TRP A 4 -5.90 0.96 6.60
CA TRP A 4 -4.65 0.99 5.84
C TRP A 4 -4.83 1.33 4.36
N PHE A 5 -5.95 0.90 3.75
CA PHE A 5 -6.21 1.10 2.33
C PHE A 5 -7.10 2.29 1.99
N LEU A 6 -7.82 2.84 2.96
CA LEU A 6 -8.68 4.02 2.75
C LEU A 6 -8.28 5.19 3.65
N ALA A 7 -8.27 4.99 4.97
CA ALA A 7 -8.07 6.12 5.89
C ALA A 7 -6.64 6.68 5.82
N VAL A 8 -5.61 5.84 5.85
CA VAL A 8 -4.21 6.30 5.80
C VAL A 8 -3.91 7.00 4.48
N PRO A 9 -4.17 6.42 3.28
CA PRO A 9 -3.99 7.13 2.02
C PRO A 9 -4.81 8.42 1.94
N PHE A 10 -6.06 8.41 2.41
CA PHE A 10 -6.86 9.63 2.44
C PHE A 10 -6.20 10.73 3.26
N CYS A 11 -5.78 10.42 4.49
CA CYS A 11 -5.14 11.39 5.37
C CYS A 11 -3.83 11.95 4.78
N LEU A 12 -2.99 11.07 4.22
CA LEU A 12 -1.72 11.46 3.59
C LEU A 12 -1.94 12.28 2.30
N GLY A 13 -3.04 12.07 1.61
CA GLY A 13 -3.37 12.78 0.38
C GLY A 13 -4.01 14.15 0.58
N LEU A 14 -4.64 14.41 1.74
CA LEU A 14 -5.32 15.69 2.01
C LEU A 14 -4.42 16.93 1.85
N PRO A 15 -3.16 16.94 2.30
CA PRO A 15 -2.28 18.10 2.12
C PRO A 15 -2.09 18.52 0.65
N PHE A 16 -2.17 17.58 -0.29
CA PHE A 16 -2.04 17.88 -1.73
C PHE A 16 -3.24 18.62 -2.32
N GLN A 17 -4.31 18.78 -1.55
CA GLN A 17 -5.47 19.59 -1.92
C GLN A 17 -5.38 21.04 -1.38
N ILE A 18 -4.38 21.35 -0.54
CA ILE A 18 -4.22 22.69 0.03
C ILE A 18 -3.91 23.69 -1.10
N GLY A 19 -4.59 24.84 -1.07
CA GLY A 19 -4.49 25.85 -2.11
C GLY A 19 -5.39 25.63 -3.32
N ARG A 20 -6.06 24.50 -3.46
CA ARG A 20 -7.07 24.27 -4.49
C ARG A 20 -8.41 24.88 -4.07
N LYS A 21 -9.18 25.34 -5.04
CA LYS A 21 -10.58 25.74 -4.79
C LYS A 21 -11.38 24.50 -4.39
N LYS A 22 -12.38 24.67 -3.51
CA LYS A 22 -13.21 23.55 -3.01
C LYS A 22 -13.90 22.75 -4.11
N GLU A 23 -14.25 23.39 -5.21
CA GLU A 23 -14.85 22.77 -6.40
C GLU A 23 -13.88 21.92 -7.22
N ASP A 24 -12.55 22.14 -7.06
CA ASP A 24 -11.48 21.41 -7.75
C ASP A 24 -10.91 20.27 -6.91
N CYS A 25 -11.36 20.11 -5.67
CA CYS A 25 -10.93 19.03 -4.81
C CYS A 25 -11.49 17.69 -5.29
N ARG A 26 -10.62 16.68 -5.48
CA ARG A 26 -10.99 15.37 -6.01
C ARG A 26 -10.60 14.26 -5.04
N PHE A 27 -11.58 13.39 -4.73
CA PHE A 27 -11.34 12.23 -3.86
C PHE A 27 -10.30 11.28 -4.46
N SER A 28 -10.44 10.94 -5.74
CA SER A 28 -9.52 10.04 -6.44
C SER A 28 -8.08 10.55 -6.43
N TYR A 29 -7.88 11.84 -6.67
CA TYR A 29 -6.55 12.46 -6.60
C TYR A 29 -5.99 12.39 -5.16
N THR A 30 -6.82 12.64 -4.14
CA THR A 30 -6.42 12.52 -2.74
C THR A 30 -5.95 11.10 -2.43
N MET A 31 -6.73 10.10 -2.83
CA MET A 31 -6.38 8.69 -2.63
C MET A 31 -5.09 8.30 -3.35
N LEU A 32 -4.95 8.68 -4.61
CA LEU A 32 -3.76 8.36 -5.41
C LEU A 32 -2.50 9.02 -4.85
N ALA A 33 -2.57 10.31 -4.51
CA ALA A 33 -1.46 11.04 -3.91
C ALA A 33 -1.05 10.45 -2.55
N GLY A 34 -2.04 10.08 -1.74
CA GLY A 34 -1.78 9.45 -0.44
C GLY A 34 -1.20 8.05 -0.55
N ALA A 35 -1.72 7.22 -1.45
CA ALA A 35 -1.16 5.89 -1.72
C ALA A 35 0.28 5.97 -2.25
N GLY A 36 0.55 6.88 -3.19
CA GLY A 36 1.89 7.15 -3.69
C GLY A 36 2.84 7.63 -2.58
N THR A 37 2.36 8.49 -1.69
CA THR A 37 3.13 8.95 -0.52
C THR A 37 3.43 7.78 0.42
N MET A 38 2.46 6.94 0.71
CA MET A 38 2.62 5.76 1.57
C MET A 38 3.70 4.82 1.00
N MET A 39 3.64 4.50 -0.29
CA MET A 39 4.61 3.63 -0.95
C MET A 39 6.00 4.27 -1.04
N GLY A 40 6.08 5.52 -1.47
CA GLY A 40 7.36 6.23 -1.58
C GLY A 40 8.08 6.39 -0.24
N LEU A 41 7.34 6.67 0.84
CA LEU A 41 7.91 6.71 2.19
C LEU A 41 8.44 5.34 2.62
N PHE A 42 7.73 4.26 2.28
CA PHE A 42 8.20 2.92 2.60
C PHE A 42 9.52 2.62 1.89
N GLU A 43 9.60 2.87 0.59
CA GLU A 43 10.82 2.64 -0.19
C GLU A 43 12.00 3.49 0.34
N PHE A 44 11.73 4.75 0.63
CA PHE A 44 12.76 5.67 1.17
C PHE A 44 13.35 5.17 2.50
N LEU A 45 12.55 4.53 3.35
CA LEU A 45 13.00 3.96 4.61
C LEU A 45 13.58 2.55 4.45
N ALA A 46 12.91 1.71 3.67
CA ALA A 46 13.24 0.29 3.58
C ALA A 46 14.58 0.05 2.86
N VAL A 47 14.85 0.75 1.76
CA VAL A 47 16.09 0.54 0.99
C VAL A 47 17.34 0.74 1.84
N PRO A 48 17.55 1.87 2.53
CA PRO A 48 18.74 2.03 3.37
C PRO A 48 18.78 1.06 4.55
N MET A 49 17.62 0.69 5.11
CA MET A 49 17.57 -0.27 6.22
C MET A 49 17.90 -1.69 5.78
N ILE A 50 17.49 -2.10 4.58
CA ILE A 50 17.88 -3.38 3.97
C ILE A 50 19.39 -3.39 3.72
N LEU A 51 19.95 -2.34 3.10
CA LEU A 51 21.38 -2.24 2.81
C LEU A 51 22.23 -2.28 4.07
N THR A 52 21.77 -1.68 5.15
CA THR A 52 22.45 -1.71 6.47
C THR A 52 22.09 -2.91 7.32
N LYS A 53 21.35 -3.89 6.77
CA LYS A 53 20.93 -5.13 7.44
C LYS A 53 20.22 -4.88 8.78
N GLN A 54 19.38 -3.85 8.84
CA GLN A 54 18.60 -3.56 10.04
C GLN A 54 17.51 -4.61 10.24
N PRO A 55 17.08 -4.84 11.51
CA PRO A 55 15.95 -5.73 11.81
C PRO A 55 14.66 -5.28 11.13
N TYR A 56 13.85 -6.22 10.66
CA TYR A 56 12.55 -5.95 10.05
C TYR A 56 11.59 -5.28 11.04
N SER A 57 11.58 -5.70 12.30
CA SER A 57 10.78 -5.10 13.37
C SER A 57 11.04 -3.61 13.55
N ARG A 58 12.30 -3.18 13.38
CA ARG A 58 12.66 -1.75 13.43
C ARG A 58 12.05 -0.97 12.25
N LEU A 59 12.09 -1.56 11.04
CA LEU A 59 11.48 -0.95 9.86
C LEU A 59 9.97 -0.74 10.05
N ILE A 60 9.24 -1.79 10.45
CA ILE A 60 7.79 -1.68 10.65
C ILE A 60 7.41 -0.71 11.76
N LEU A 61 8.19 -0.65 12.84
CA LEU A 61 7.97 0.31 13.92
C LEU A 61 8.14 1.75 13.44
N ILE A 62 9.29 2.06 12.82
CA ILE A 62 9.59 3.42 12.32
C ILE A 62 8.56 3.83 11.28
N TYR A 63 8.27 2.96 10.32
CA TYR A 63 7.31 3.24 9.27
C TYR A 63 5.89 3.42 9.83
N GLY A 64 5.43 2.56 10.73
CA GLY A 64 4.12 2.66 11.36
C GLY A 64 3.95 3.95 12.16
N VAL A 65 4.95 4.33 12.96
CA VAL A 65 4.96 5.60 13.70
C VAL A 65 4.93 6.78 12.74
N LEU A 66 5.76 6.76 11.70
CA LEU A 66 5.82 7.83 10.71
C LEU A 66 4.49 7.99 9.97
N LEU A 67 3.87 6.89 9.52
CA LEU A 67 2.54 6.93 8.91
C LEU A 67 1.48 7.50 9.86
N GLY A 68 1.53 7.11 11.14
CA GLY A 68 0.61 7.63 12.15
C GLY A 68 0.75 9.15 12.32
N VAL A 69 1.98 9.62 12.51
CA VAL A 69 2.28 11.06 12.65
C VAL A 69 1.87 11.84 11.39
N LEU A 70 2.26 11.36 10.21
CA LEU A 70 1.93 12.04 8.96
C LEU A 70 0.44 12.01 8.66
N SER A 71 -0.28 10.95 9.04
CA SER A 71 -1.75 10.90 8.91
C SER A 71 -2.43 11.94 9.80
N VAL A 72 -1.99 12.08 11.05
CA VAL A 72 -2.51 13.12 11.96
C VAL A 72 -2.19 14.51 11.42
N LEU A 73 -0.96 14.75 10.97
CA LEU A 73 -0.57 16.02 10.34
C LEU A 73 -1.37 16.30 9.08
N GLY A 74 -1.58 15.28 8.24
CA GLY A 74 -2.38 15.37 7.02
C GLY A 74 -3.82 15.77 7.31
N LEU A 75 -4.44 15.17 8.33
CA LEU A 75 -5.77 15.55 8.80
C LEU A 75 -5.80 16.99 9.35
N ALA A 76 -4.81 17.35 10.17
CA ALA A 76 -4.74 18.69 10.78
C ALA A 76 -4.59 19.79 9.72
N LEU A 77 -3.67 19.59 8.77
CA LEU A 77 -3.40 20.54 7.68
C LEU A 77 -4.54 20.58 6.65
N GLY A 78 -5.08 19.42 6.30
CA GLY A 78 -6.13 19.26 5.29
C GLY A 78 -7.55 19.38 5.81
N ARG A 79 -7.76 19.69 7.09
CA ARG A 79 -9.11 19.73 7.71
C ARG A 79 -10.12 20.58 6.95
N GLY A 80 -9.70 21.69 6.34
CA GLY A 80 -10.56 22.58 5.56
C GLY A 80 -11.03 21.97 4.24
N GLN A 81 -10.37 20.91 3.76
CA GLN A 81 -10.67 20.25 2.49
C GLN A 81 -11.50 18.96 2.67
N ILE A 82 -11.59 18.43 3.89
CA ILE A 82 -12.27 17.15 4.15
C ILE A 82 -13.71 17.17 3.63
N LEU A 83 -14.47 18.22 3.98
CA LEU A 83 -15.86 18.34 3.54
C LEU A 83 -15.97 18.48 2.02
N ALA A 84 -15.08 19.25 1.39
CA ALA A 84 -15.10 19.46 -0.06
C ALA A 84 -14.84 18.14 -0.82
N VAL A 85 -13.82 17.37 -0.38
CA VAL A 85 -13.48 16.06 -0.95
C VAL A 85 -14.62 15.04 -0.73
N SER A 86 -15.22 15.02 0.47
CA SER A 86 -16.31 14.10 0.80
C SER A 86 -17.60 14.42 0.04
N VAL A 87 -17.94 15.68 -0.08
CA VAL A 87 -19.15 16.15 -0.81
C VAL A 87 -19.00 15.87 -2.31
N GLU A 88 -17.82 16.05 -2.88
CA GLU A 88 -17.54 15.69 -4.26
C GLU A 88 -17.85 14.21 -4.51
N ARG A 89 -17.38 13.33 -3.64
CA ARG A 89 -17.62 11.90 -3.74
C ARG A 89 -19.10 11.54 -3.69
N ILE A 90 -19.87 12.16 -2.79
CA ILE A 90 -21.32 11.93 -2.68
C ILE A 90 -22.05 12.40 -3.96
N LYS A 91 -21.66 13.53 -4.53
CA LYS A 91 -22.24 14.03 -5.78
C LYS A 91 -21.97 13.08 -6.95
N VAL A 92 -20.75 12.56 -7.07
CA VAL A 92 -20.39 11.59 -8.11
C VAL A 92 -21.23 10.31 -7.98
N PHE A 93 -21.43 9.79 -6.76
CA PHE A 93 -22.28 8.62 -6.57
C PHE A 93 -23.75 8.86 -6.91
N ARG A 94 -24.25 10.06 -6.65
CA ARG A 94 -25.66 10.42 -6.93
C ARG A 94 -25.97 10.59 -8.42
N HIS A 95 -24.98 10.98 -9.20
CA HIS A 95 -25.09 11.21 -10.65
C HIS A 95 -24.00 10.41 -11.38
N LEU A 96 -23.97 9.09 -11.12
CA LEU A 96 -22.93 8.21 -11.70
C LEU A 96 -23.10 8.18 -13.23
N PRO A 97 -22.16 8.76 -13.99
CA PRO A 97 -22.23 8.71 -15.45
C PRO A 97 -22.02 7.25 -15.92
N TRP A 98 -22.48 6.94 -17.11
CA TRP A 98 -22.30 5.61 -17.69
C TRP A 98 -20.84 5.14 -17.66
N THR A 99 -19.89 6.04 -17.87
CA THR A 99 -18.45 5.76 -17.77
C THR A 99 -18.05 5.29 -16.36
N GLY A 100 -18.65 5.86 -15.30
CA GLY A 100 -18.42 5.42 -13.94
C GLY A 100 -19.00 4.03 -13.65
N VAL A 101 -20.17 3.71 -14.23
CA VAL A 101 -20.72 2.34 -14.16
C VAL A 101 -19.80 1.35 -14.87
N ALA A 102 -19.35 1.69 -16.08
CA ALA A 102 -18.42 0.86 -16.85
C ALA A 102 -17.11 0.63 -16.10
N ALA A 103 -16.52 1.67 -15.50
CA ALA A 103 -15.33 1.55 -14.67
C ALA A 103 -15.58 0.62 -13.45
N GLY A 104 -16.72 0.77 -12.78
CA GLY A 104 -17.10 -0.11 -11.67
C GLY A 104 -17.21 -1.58 -12.08
N VAL A 105 -17.81 -1.85 -13.23
CA VAL A 105 -17.90 -3.21 -13.79
C VAL A 105 -16.50 -3.76 -14.12
N LEU A 106 -15.63 -2.96 -14.74
CA LEU A 106 -14.25 -3.37 -15.04
C LEU A 106 -13.45 -3.66 -13.77
N ILE A 107 -13.57 -2.84 -12.72
CA ILE A 107 -12.95 -3.10 -11.42
C ILE A 107 -13.43 -4.46 -10.86
N LEU A 108 -14.74 -4.71 -10.88
CA LEU A 108 -15.30 -5.96 -10.36
C LEU A 108 -14.85 -7.17 -11.16
N VAL A 109 -14.82 -7.08 -12.50
CA VAL A 109 -14.34 -8.16 -13.37
C VAL A 109 -12.86 -8.44 -13.14
N GLN A 110 -12.03 -7.41 -13.08
CA GLN A 110 -10.59 -7.58 -12.80
C GLN A 110 -10.33 -8.12 -11.40
N ALA A 111 -11.04 -7.60 -10.38
CA ALA A 111 -10.93 -8.13 -9.01
C ALA A 111 -11.34 -9.60 -8.95
N ALA A 112 -12.45 -9.97 -9.60
CA ALA A 112 -12.89 -11.36 -9.68
C ALA A 112 -11.87 -12.25 -10.42
N ALA A 113 -11.27 -11.74 -11.51
CA ALA A 113 -10.24 -12.45 -12.26
C ALA A 113 -8.97 -12.67 -11.40
N TYR A 114 -8.54 -11.67 -10.62
CA TYR A 114 -7.42 -11.83 -9.68
C TYR A 114 -7.71 -12.88 -8.59
N VAL A 115 -8.92 -12.84 -8.01
CA VAL A 115 -9.31 -13.80 -6.97
C VAL A 115 -9.47 -15.22 -7.53
N ALA A 116 -10.04 -15.35 -8.73
CA ALA A 116 -10.27 -16.65 -9.36
C ALA A 116 -9.01 -17.23 -10.02
N GLY A 117 -8.14 -16.36 -10.53
CA GLY A 117 -6.92 -16.72 -11.26
C GLY A 117 -5.68 -16.85 -10.38
N MET A 118 -5.80 -17.19 -9.08
CA MET A 118 -4.67 -17.42 -8.19
C MET A 118 -3.66 -18.41 -8.75
N MET A 119 -2.90 -17.99 -9.74
CA MET A 119 -1.76 -18.72 -10.25
C MET A 119 -0.56 -18.38 -9.37
N THR A 120 -0.14 -19.33 -8.55
CA THR A 120 1.14 -19.25 -7.82
C THR A 120 2.27 -19.43 -8.81
N ASP A 121 2.78 -18.35 -9.33
CA ASP A 121 4.02 -18.36 -10.10
C ASP A 121 5.22 -18.45 -9.13
N LEU A 122 6.37 -18.90 -9.64
CA LEU A 122 7.59 -19.05 -8.85
C LEU A 122 8.04 -17.71 -8.27
N ASP A 123 7.88 -16.61 -9.02
CA ASP A 123 8.20 -15.26 -8.58
C ASP A 123 7.28 -14.80 -7.44
N ASP A 124 5.99 -15.09 -7.49
CA ASP A 124 5.05 -14.79 -6.41
C ASP A 124 5.41 -15.53 -5.12
N SER A 125 5.81 -16.80 -5.24
CA SER A 125 6.28 -17.61 -4.11
C SER A 125 7.51 -16.99 -3.45
N LEU A 126 8.40 -16.37 -4.23
CA LEU A 126 9.59 -15.70 -3.73
C LEU A 126 9.22 -14.42 -2.95
N TYR A 127 8.32 -13.59 -3.47
CA TYR A 127 7.89 -12.35 -2.82
C TYR A 127 7.13 -12.62 -1.52
N VAL A 128 6.17 -13.53 -1.55
CA VAL A 128 5.42 -13.96 -0.36
C VAL A 128 6.37 -14.63 0.64
N GLY A 129 7.26 -15.51 0.16
CA GLY A 129 8.25 -16.17 0.99
C GLY A 129 9.22 -15.19 1.66
N ALA A 130 9.65 -14.13 0.97
CA ALA A 130 10.50 -13.09 1.55
C ALA A 130 9.77 -12.31 2.66
N ALA A 131 8.48 -11.97 2.45
CA ALA A 131 7.65 -11.32 3.46
C ALA A 131 7.49 -12.19 4.71
N VAL A 132 7.16 -13.47 4.52
CA VAL A 132 7.03 -14.46 5.60
C VAL A 132 8.37 -14.63 6.35
N THR A 133 9.47 -14.80 5.60
CA THR A 133 10.80 -14.97 6.19
C THR A 133 11.18 -13.76 7.06
N ALA A 134 10.92 -12.54 6.59
CA ALA A 134 11.19 -11.33 7.36
C ALA A 134 10.35 -11.27 8.65
N GLN A 135 9.08 -11.66 8.60
CA GLN A 135 8.20 -11.70 9.78
C GLN A 135 8.68 -12.71 10.84
N TYR A 136 9.14 -13.90 10.42
CA TYR A 136 9.55 -14.96 11.35
C TYR A 136 10.98 -14.82 11.85
N THR A 137 11.89 -14.29 11.05
CA THR A 137 13.33 -14.24 11.37
C THR A 137 13.80 -12.87 11.80
N ASP A 138 12.96 -11.85 11.65
CA ASP A 138 13.28 -10.45 11.84
C ASP A 138 14.42 -9.93 10.93
N GLN A 139 14.69 -10.64 9.82
CA GLN A 139 15.79 -10.34 8.90
C GLN A 139 15.27 -10.08 7.49
N MET A 140 15.74 -8.99 6.89
CA MET A 140 15.38 -8.60 5.53
C MET A 140 16.43 -9.12 4.53
N TYR A 141 16.04 -10.12 3.71
CA TYR A 141 16.85 -10.71 2.62
C TYR A 141 18.20 -11.33 3.00
N THR A 142 18.54 -11.43 4.27
CA THR A 142 19.77 -12.11 4.74
C THR A 142 19.57 -13.60 4.92
N ILE A 143 18.32 -14.05 4.89
CA ILE A 143 17.93 -15.46 4.85
C ILE A 143 17.16 -15.70 3.54
N SER A 144 17.54 -16.75 2.83
CA SER A 144 16.85 -17.15 1.60
C SER A 144 15.45 -17.66 1.91
N ALA A 145 14.45 -17.07 1.30
CA ALA A 145 13.05 -17.50 1.42
C ALA A 145 12.80 -18.93 0.87
N LEU A 146 13.64 -19.39 -0.07
CA LEU A 146 13.49 -20.70 -0.70
C LEU A 146 14.20 -21.82 0.09
N THR A 147 15.35 -21.53 0.71
CA THR A 147 16.19 -22.55 1.34
C THR A 147 16.28 -22.44 2.85
N GLY A 148 15.83 -21.33 3.44
CA GLY A 148 16.00 -21.04 4.86
C GLY A 148 17.46 -20.82 5.31
N LYS A 149 18.41 -20.77 4.37
CA LYS A 149 19.84 -20.61 4.67
C LYS A 149 20.24 -19.14 4.62
N ALA A 150 21.24 -18.79 5.43
CA ALA A 150 21.83 -17.46 5.38
C ALA A 150 22.46 -17.18 4.01
N VAL A 151 22.27 -15.96 3.52
CA VAL A 151 22.77 -15.47 2.24
C VAL A 151 23.99 -14.61 2.52
N ASN A 152 25.14 -14.94 1.92
CA ASN A 152 26.41 -14.24 2.17
C ASN A 152 26.42 -12.81 1.58
N SER A 153 25.70 -12.59 0.49
CA SER A 153 25.61 -11.27 -0.15
C SER A 153 24.15 -10.95 -0.46
N LEU A 154 23.74 -9.71 -0.18
CA LEU A 154 22.42 -9.23 -0.58
C LEU A 154 22.37 -9.11 -2.11
N PRO A 155 21.46 -9.81 -2.78
CA PRO A 155 21.29 -9.64 -4.23
C PRO A 155 20.80 -8.20 -4.50
N ALA A 156 21.53 -7.47 -5.37
CA ALA A 156 21.18 -6.07 -5.70
C ALA A 156 19.72 -5.91 -6.15
N ARG A 157 19.18 -6.89 -6.87
CA ARG A 157 17.77 -6.96 -7.30
C ARG A 157 16.79 -6.82 -6.13
N TYR A 158 17.04 -7.46 -5.00
CA TYR A 158 16.12 -7.46 -3.86
C TYR A 158 16.30 -6.25 -2.95
N CYS A 159 17.49 -5.69 -2.89
CA CYS A 159 17.76 -4.48 -2.10
C CYS A 159 16.99 -3.27 -2.63
N LEU A 160 16.74 -3.23 -3.94
CA LEU A 160 16.02 -2.15 -4.63
C LEU A 160 14.53 -2.44 -4.81
N SER A 161 14.03 -3.57 -4.32
CA SER A 161 12.62 -3.94 -4.38
C SER A 161 12.11 -4.27 -2.98
N PRO A 162 11.84 -3.27 -2.13
CA PRO A 162 11.38 -3.49 -0.76
C PRO A 162 9.91 -3.92 -0.67
N PHE A 163 9.23 -4.08 -1.79
CA PHE A 163 7.82 -4.46 -1.89
C PHE A 163 7.43 -5.67 -1.02
N PRO A 164 8.19 -6.79 -0.98
CA PRO A 164 7.91 -7.89 -0.07
C PRO A 164 7.89 -7.49 1.41
N MET A 165 8.69 -6.51 1.78
CA MET A 165 8.72 -6.00 3.17
C MET A 165 7.47 -5.15 3.46
N LEU A 166 6.96 -4.39 2.48
CA LEU A 166 5.69 -3.69 2.58
C LEU A 166 4.53 -4.68 2.71
N LEU A 167 4.54 -5.73 1.92
CA LEU A 167 3.57 -6.82 1.99
C LEU A 167 3.54 -7.45 3.39
N GLY A 168 4.70 -7.74 3.96
CA GLY A 168 4.83 -8.22 5.33
C GLY A 168 4.29 -7.22 6.36
N PHE A 169 4.57 -5.91 6.20
CA PHE A 169 4.02 -4.86 7.06
C PHE A 169 2.48 -4.84 7.00
N LEU A 170 1.90 -4.80 5.81
CA LEU A 170 0.44 -4.78 5.63
C LEU A 170 -0.21 -6.05 6.18
N SER A 171 0.42 -7.20 5.99
CA SER A 171 0.02 -8.49 6.58
C SER A 171 -0.02 -8.40 8.12
N SER A 172 1.07 -7.95 8.75
CA SER A 172 1.16 -7.79 10.20
C SER A 172 0.13 -6.78 10.75
N ALA A 173 -0.06 -5.67 10.03
CA ALA A 173 -0.95 -4.59 10.44
C ALA A 173 -2.44 -4.93 10.28
N THR A 174 -2.78 -5.86 9.40
CA THR A 174 -4.18 -6.25 9.09
C THR A 174 -4.58 -7.60 9.67
N GLY A 175 -3.62 -8.44 10.04
CA GLY A 175 -3.83 -9.81 10.51
C GLY A 175 -4.11 -10.83 9.39
N PHE A 176 -4.05 -10.42 8.11
CA PHE A 176 -4.15 -11.36 6.98
C PHE A 176 -2.79 -11.98 6.67
N SER A 177 -2.80 -13.22 6.15
CA SER A 177 -1.54 -13.84 5.70
C SER A 177 -0.92 -13.07 4.53
N PRO A 178 0.41 -13.07 4.37
CA PRO A 178 1.08 -12.43 3.23
C PRO A 178 0.55 -12.91 1.88
N SER A 179 0.19 -14.18 1.76
CA SER A 179 -0.40 -14.75 0.54
C SER A 179 -1.76 -14.13 0.19
N VAL A 180 -2.68 -14.03 1.16
CA VAL A 180 -3.98 -13.37 0.95
C VAL A 180 -3.79 -11.89 0.64
N MET A 181 -2.83 -11.24 1.27
CA MET A 181 -2.51 -9.85 1.00
C MET A 181 -2.05 -9.65 -0.44
N ALA A 182 -1.07 -10.46 -0.90
CA ALA A 182 -0.48 -10.38 -2.23
C ALA A 182 -1.45 -10.73 -3.36
N HIS A 183 -2.25 -11.79 -3.17
CA HIS A 183 -3.06 -12.34 -4.28
C HIS A 183 -4.50 -11.84 -4.30
N THR A 184 -4.96 -11.19 -3.24
CA THR A 184 -6.38 -10.77 -3.16
C THR A 184 -6.52 -9.29 -2.84
N ILE A 185 -5.97 -8.84 -1.72
CA ILE A 185 -6.27 -7.50 -1.19
C ILE A 185 -5.56 -6.42 -1.97
N GLU A 186 -4.27 -6.58 -2.17
CA GLU A 186 -3.42 -5.58 -2.81
C GLU A 186 -3.73 -5.38 -4.30
N PRO A 187 -3.88 -6.44 -5.12
CA PRO A 187 -4.29 -6.28 -6.52
C PRO A 187 -5.65 -5.58 -6.67
N VAL A 188 -6.63 -5.92 -5.82
CA VAL A 188 -7.95 -5.26 -5.83
C VAL A 188 -7.82 -3.77 -5.48
N PHE A 189 -6.97 -3.43 -4.51
CA PHE A 189 -6.69 -2.04 -4.15
C PHE A 189 -6.05 -1.26 -5.30
N PHE A 190 -5.05 -1.82 -5.97
CA PHE A 190 -4.41 -1.17 -7.11
C PHE A 190 -5.34 -1.02 -8.31
N VAL A 191 -6.14 -2.04 -8.61
CA VAL A 191 -7.18 -1.93 -9.65
C VAL A 191 -8.15 -0.82 -9.31
N ALA A 192 -8.61 -0.73 -8.05
CA ALA A 192 -9.51 0.33 -7.62
C ALA A 192 -8.88 1.75 -7.67
N LEU A 193 -7.56 1.85 -7.53
CA LEU A 193 -6.84 3.13 -7.68
C LEU A 193 -6.62 3.52 -9.15
N ALA A 194 -6.54 2.55 -10.06
CA ALA A 194 -6.29 2.81 -11.47
C ALA A 194 -7.51 3.39 -12.21
N TYR A 195 -8.71 3.18 -11.68
CA TYR A 195 -9.98 3.66 -12.22
C TYR A 195 -10.60 4.76 -11.35
#